data_182fc7617f61d5548e4a3fbb278cb344
#
_entry.id   182fc7617f61d5548e4a3fbb278cb344
#
_cell.length_a   1.000
_cell.length_b   1.000
_cell.length_c   1.000
_cell.angle_alpha   90.00
_cell.angle_beta   90.00
_cell.angle_gamma   90.00
#
_symmetry.space_group_name_H-M   'P 1'
#
loop_
_entity.id
_entity.type
_entity.pdbx_description
1 polymer ?
#
loop_
_entity_poly.entity_id
_entity_poly.type
_entity_poly.pdbx_seq_one_letter_code
_entity_poly.pdbx_strand_id
1 'polypeptide(L)'
;MEALAIKPQVKVEKLEMGDPTFEGGATHTATARLTNPTAKQFTYTTELYLGVTKAATSGVGSVTIPAGGSVNVNYTVTMPLTEGGYEVYLDVWSDGQLLAHYKATENVTIVIAPAIEIGPITWA
;
A
#
# COMPACT_ATOMS: atom_id res chain seq x y z
N MET A 1 -2.29 -28.01 -31.86
CA MET A 1 -1.80 -27.70 -30.49
C MET A 1 -2.20 -26.26 -30.15
N GLU A 2 -2.88 -26.08 -29.06
CA GLU A 2 -3.22 -24.74 -28.61
C GLU A 2 -2.06 -24.10 -27.90
N ALA A 3 -1.77 -22.87 -28.27
CA ALA A 3 -0.82 -22.08 -27.51
C ALA A 3 -1.46 -21.67 -26.18
N LEU A 4 -0.77 -21.91 -25.10
CA LEU A 4 -1.24 -21.45 -23.78
C LEU A 4 -1.11 -19.93 -23.72
N ALA A 5 -2.21 -19.28 -23.39
CA ALA A 5 -2.20 -17.85 -23.16
C ALA A 5 -1.34 -17.53 -21.92
N ILE A 6 -0.53 -16.48 -22.01
CA ILE A 6 0.22 -16.00 -20.87
C ILE A 6 -0.77 -15.29 -19.94
N LYS A 7 -0.88 -15.81 -18.73
CA LYS A 7 -1.75 -15.21 -17.71
C LYS A 7 -1.01 -14.10 -16.98
N PRO A 8 -1.72 -13.04 -16.58
CA PRO A 8 -1.11 -12.00 -15.74
C PRO A 8 -0.61 -12.60 -14.44
N GLN A 9 0.59 -12.22 -14.06
CA GLN A 9 1.21 -12.54 -12.78
C GLN A 9 1.93 -11.32 -12.28
N VAL A 10 2.16 -11.24 -10.99
CA VAL A 10 2.89 -10.15 -10.39
C VAL A 10 3.68 -10.68 -9.18
N LYS A 11 4.86 -10.12 -8.99
CA LYS A 11 5.66 -10.32 -7.79
C LYS A 11 5.72 -9.00 -7.05
N VAL A 12 5.28 -8.99 -5.80
CA VAL A 12 5.43 -7.85 -4.91
C VAL A 12 6.68 -8.09 -4.08
N GLU A 13 7.72 -7.28 -4.29
CA GLU A 13 8.99 -7.51 -3.63
C GLU A 13 9.04 -6.87 -2.25
N LYS A 14 8.63 -5.62 -2.17
CA LYS A 14 8.70 -4.90 -0.90
C LYS A 14 7.73 -3.73 -0.91
N LEU A 15 7.03 -3.55 0.20
CA LEU A 15 6.25 -2.35 0.46
C LEU A 15 6.97 -1.57 1.54
N GLU A 16 7.52 -0.41 1.16
CA GLU A 16 8.29 0.44 2.06
C GLU A 16 7.48 1.66 2.46
N MET A 17 7.48 1.97 3.75
CA MET A 17 6.83 3.15 4.30
C MET A 17 7.77 3.95 5.20
N GLY A 18 9.06 3.57 5.24
CA GLY A 18 10.02 4.15 6.17
C GLY A 18 9.74 3.70 7.60
N ASP A 19 9.78 4.61 8.54
CA ASP A 19 9.40 4.30 9.93
C ASP A 19 7.90 4.03 9.98
N PRO A 20 7.46 2.85 10.42
CA PRO A 20 6.05 2.48 10.41
C PRO A 20 5.22 3.10 11.54
N THR A 21 5.76 4.05 12.28
CA THR A 21 5.05 4.77 13.34
C THR A 21 4.69 6.17 12.87
N PHE A 22 3.39 6.48 12.85
CA PHE A 22 2.88 7.73 12.30
C PHE A 22 1.85 8.36 13.23
N GLU A 23 1.70 9.68 13.12
CA GLU A 23 0.58 10.39 13.77
C GLU A 23 -0.72 10.16 13.02
N GLY A 24 -1.82 10.05 13.77
CA GLY A 24 -3.15 9.99 13.19
C GLY A 24 -3.45 11.20 12.31
N GLY A 25 -4.01 10.97 11.13
CA GLY A 25 -4.34 12.01 10.16
C GLY A 25 -3.18 12.53 9.33
N ALA A 26 -1.93 12.14 9.62
CA ALA A 26 -0.77 12.55 8.83
C ALA A 26 -0.76 11.86 7.47
N THR A 27 -0.19 12.52 6.47
CA THR A 27 -0.08 11.98 5.13
C THR A 27 1.36 11.56 4.86
N HIS A 28 1.53 10.31 4.42
CA HIS A 28 2.84 9.75 4.09
C HIS A 28 2.78 9.00 2.77
N THR A 29 3.95 8.74 2.19
CA THR A 29 4.05 7.99 0.94
C THR A 29 4.58 6.59 1.21
N ALA A 30 3.83 5.59 0.77
CA ALA A 30 4.28 4.20 0.73
C ALA A 30 4.76 3.87 -0.68
N THR A 31 5.81 3.08 -0.80
CA THR A 31 6.35 2.66 -2.09
C THR A 31 6.40 1.15 -2.16
N ALA A 32 5.79 0.59 -3.20
CA ALA A 32 5.85 -0.84 -3.48
C ALA A 32 6.59 -1.08 -4.80
N ARG A 33 7.44 -2.09 -4.83
CA ARG A 33 8.09 -2.53 -6.04
C ARG A 33 7.35 -3.74 -6.60
N LEU A 34 6.87 -3.62 -7.83
CA LEU A 34 6.13 -4.66 -8.52
C LEU A 34 6.92 -5.16 -9.71
N THR A 35 6.96 -6.45 -9.90
CA THR A 35 7.64 -7.10 -11.04
C THR A 35 6.63 -7.92 -11.82
N ASN A 36 6.66 -7.77 -13.13
CA ASN A 36 5.93 -8.65 -14.04
C ASN A 36 6.87 -9.79 -14.46
N PRO A 37 6.71 -10.99 -13.91
CA PRO A 37 7.62 -12.11 -14.21
C PRO A 37 7.32 -12.81 -15.52
N THR A 38 6.31 -12.34 -16.26
CA THR A 38 5.87 -12.99 -17.51
C THR A 38 6.64 -12.46 -18.71
N ALA A 39 6.48 -13.15 -19.84
CA ALA A 39 7.06 -12.75 -21.12
C ALA A 39 6.17 -11.80 -21.92
N LYS A 40 5.15 -11.23 -21.27
CA LYS A 40 4.19 -10.33 -21.90
C LYS A 40 3.94 -9.11 -21.02
N GLN A 41 3.78 -7.94 -21.61
CA GLN A 41 3.37 -6.73 -20.90
C GLN A 41 1.94 -6.87 -20.35
N PHE A 42 1.73 -6.45 -19.11
CA PHE A 42 0.41 -6.39 -18.49
C PHE A 42 0.18 -5.05 -17.80
N THR A 43 -1.11 -4.72 -17.67
CA THR A 43 -1.56 -3.56 -16.93
C THR A 43 -2.27 -4.01 -15.66
N TYR A 44 -1.92 -3.39 -14.54
CA TYR A 44 -2.38 -3.79 -13.21
C TYR A 44 -3.11 -2.64 -12.52
N THR A 45 -4.03 -3.01 -11.64
CA THR A 45 -4.64 -2.11 -10.68
C THR A 45 -4.18 -2.55 -9.29
N THR A 46 -3.79 -1.60 -8.45
CA THR A 46 -3.35 -1.91 -7.10
C THR A 46 -4.15 -1.14 -6.07
N GLU A 47 -4.34 -1.75 -4.91
CA GLU A 47 -5.05 -1.15 -3.79
C GLU A 47 -4.28 -1.44 -2.51
N LEU A 48 -4.04 -0.39 -1.72
CA LEU A 48 -3.35 -0.47 -0.45
C LEU A 48 -4.37 -0.41 0.68
N TYR A 49 -4.27 -1.35 1.61
CA TYR A 49 -5.16 -1.44 2.77
C TYR A 49 -4.39 -1.28 4.07
N LEU A 50 -4.99 -0.55 5.00
CA LEU A 50 -4.59 -0.54 6.40
C LEU A 50 -5.69 -1.27 7.18
N GLY A 51 -5.36 -2.48 7.65
CA GLY A 51 -6.38 -3.38 8.17
C GLY A 51 -7.36 -3.77 7.07
N VAL A 52 -8.63 -3.47 7.26
CA VAL A 52 -9.69 -3.75 6.27
C VAL A 52 -10.08 -2.51 5.46
N THR A 53 -9.46 -1.37 5.72
CA THR A 53 -9.80 -0.10 5.07
C THR A 53 -8.85 0.19 3.92
N LYS A 54 -9.42 0.43 2.74
CA LYS A 54 -8.64 0.85 1.57
C LYS A 54 -8.11 2.26 1.82
N ALA A 55 -6.78 2.39 1.83
CA ALA A 55 -6.10 3.64 2.13
C ALA A 55 -5.62 4.38 0.88
N ALA A 56 -5.34 3.65 -0.20
CA ALA A 56 -4.88 4.25 -1.45
C ALA A 56 -5.07 3.28 -2.61
N THR A 57 -5.10 3.81 -3.83
CA THR A 57 -5.21 3.01 -5.05
C THR A 57 -4.35 3.63 -6.14
N SER A 58 -3.83 2.78 -7.03
CA SER A 58 -3.16 3.26 -8.24
C SER A 58 -4.14 3.67 -9.34
N GLY A 59 -5.44 3.43 -9.14
CA GLY A 59 -6.46 3.60 -10.18
C GLY A 59 -6.57 2.37 -11.07
N VAL A 60 -7.71 2.24 -11.75
CA VAL A 60 -7.98 1.08 -12.60
C VAL A 60 -7.04 1.09 -13.81
N GLY A 61 -6.29 0.01 -13.99
CA GLY A 61 -5.39 -0.16 -15.13
C GLY A 61 -4.25 0.83 -15.19
N SER A 62 -3.84 1.40 -14.05
CA SER A 62 -2.90 2.52 -14.03
C SER A 62 -1.43 2.11 -14.00
N VAL A 63 -1.12 0.85 -13.73
CA VAL A 63 0.27 0.37 -13.62
C VAL A 63 0.55 -0.58 -14.77
N THR A 64 1.33 -0.13 -15.75
CA THR A 64 1.73 -0.97 -16.87
C THR A 64 3.18 -1.39 -16.68
N ILE A 65 3.43 -2.69 -16.68
CA ILE A 65 4.76 -3.25 -16.48
C ILE A 65 5.12 -4.10 -17.69
N PRO A 66 6.21 -3.77 -18.40
CA PRO A 66 6.64 -4.57 -19.53
C PRO A 66 7.07 -5.97 -19.13
N ALA A 67 7.16 -6.87 -20.10
CA ALA A 67 7.58 -8.25 -19.87
C ALA A 67 8.92 -8.27 -19.12
N GLY A 68 8.96 -8.99 -17.98
CA GLY A 68 10.16 -9.09 -17.15
C GLY A 68 10.57 -7.80 -16.45
N GLY A 69 9.78 -6.73 -16.57
CA GLY A 69 10.10 -5.43 -16.00
C GLY A 69 9.63 -5.26 -14.57
N SER A 70 10.10 -4.20 -13.95
CA SER A 70 9.73 -3.81 -12.59
C SER A 70 9.45 -2.32 -12.53
N VAL A 71 8.53 -1.92 -11.68
CA VAL A 71 8.21 -0.51 -11.41
C VAL A 71 8.04 -0.28 -9.91
N ASN A 72 8.32 0.94 -9.48
CA ASN A 72 7.99 1.38 -8.13
C ASN A 72 6.69 2.18 -8.22
N VAL A 73 5.73 1.82 -7.38
CA VAL A 73 4.45 2.51 -7.29
C VAL A 73 4.38 3.23 -5.96
N ASN A 74 4.10 4.51 -6.00
CA ASN A 74 3.98 5.34 -4.81
C ASN A 74 2.51 5.54 -4.47
N TYR A 75 2.20 5.40 -3.18
CA TYR A 75 0.85 5.59 -2.65
C TYR A 75 0.87 6.72 -1.64
N THR A 76 0.03 7.72 -1.86
CA THR A 76 -0.18 8.76 -0.86
C THR A 76 -1.24 8.27 0.10
N VAL A 77 -0.86 8.10 1.36
CA VAL A 77 -1.71 7.50 2.38
C VAL A 77 -1.96 8.51 3.48
N THR A 78 -3.23 8.80 3.74
CA THR A 78 -3.62 9.56 4.93
C THR A 78 -3.88 8.56 6.05
N MET A 79 -3.14 8.70 7.13
CA MET A 79 -3.19 7.75 8.23
C MET A 79 -4.52 7.82 8.98
N PRO A 80 -5.01 6.67 9.51
CA PRO A 80 -6.23 6.66 10.30
C PRO A 80 -6.14 7.59 11.50
N LEU A 81 -7.27 8.07 11.98
CA LEU A 81 -7.36 8.91 13.19
C LEU A 81 -7.39 8.08 14.47
N THR A 82 -7.67 6.79 14.36
CA THR A 82 -7.75 5.92 15.52
C THR A 82 -6.38 5.32 15.82
N GLU A 83 -5.94 5.49 17.05
CA GLU A 83 -4.69 4.92 17.55
C GLU A 83 -4.74 3.40 17.53
N GLY A 84 -3.61 2.78 17.22
CA GLY A 84 -3.49 1.32 17.21
C GLY A 84 -2.53 0.82 16.16
N GLY A 85 -2.43 -0.52 16.08
CA GLY A 85 -1.66 -1.20 15.06
C GLY A 85 -2.54 -1.65 13.90
N TYR A 86 -2.04 -1.49 12.69
CA TYR A 86 -2.74 -1.87 11.47
C TYR A 86 -1.86 -2.77 10.62
N GLU A 87 -2.40 -3.91 10.20
CA GLU A 87 -1.75 -4.73 9.19
C GLU A 87 -1.83 -4.00 7.83
N VAL A 88 -0.80 -4.15 7.01
CA VAL A 88 -0.73 -3.49 5.71
C VAL A 88 -0.81 -4.52 4.62
N TYR A 89 -1.75 -4.35 3.71
CA TYR A 89 -1.94 -5.24 2.57
C TYR A 89 -1.89 -4.47 1.27
N LEU A 90 -1.32 -5.10 0.26
CA LEU A 90 -1.35 -4.60 -1.11
C LEU A 90 -2.02 -5.66 -1.98
N ASP A 91 -3.16 -5.32 -2.56
CA ASP A 91 -3.86 -6.15 -3.52
C ASP A 91 -3.49 -5.71 -4.93
N VAL A 92 -3.16 -6.66 -5.78
CA VAL A 92 -2.81 -6.42 -7.18
C VAL A 92 -3.77 -7.19 -8.08
N TRP A 93 -4.41 -6.47 -8.97
CA TRP A 93 -5.43 -6.98 -9.88
C TRP A 93 -4.99 -6.80 -11.33
N SER A 94 -5.43 -7.69 -12.20
CA SER A 94 -5.37 -7.50 -13.64
C SER A 94 -6.58 -8.16 -14.28
N ASP A 95 -7.24 -7.44 -15.19
CA ASP A 95 -8.48 -7.91 -15.85
C ASP A 95 -9.56 -8.37 -14.87
N GLY A 96 -9.71 -7.66 -13.77
CA GLY A 96 -10.71 -7.98 -12.75
C GLY A 96 -10.37 -9.19 -11.88
N GLN A 97 -9.18 -9.77 -12.05
CA GLN A 97 -8.73 -10.93 -11.29
C GLN A 97 -7.69 -10.52 -10.25
N LEU A 98 -7.88 -10.94 -9.02
CA LEU A 98 -6.90 -10.72 -7.95
C LEU A 98 -5.70 -11.65 -8.17
N LEU A 99 -4.52 -11.05 -8.35
CA LEU A 99 -3.28 -11.80 -8.58
C LEU A 99 -2.46 -11.97 -7.33
N ALA A 100 -2.51 -10.99 -6.43
CA ALA A 100 -1.72 -10.99 -5.20
C ALA A 100 -2.45 -10.25 -4.10
N HIS A 101 -2.36 -10.80 -2.91
CA HIS A 101 -2.79 -10.18 -1.65
C HIS A 101 -1.57 -10.21 -0.74
N TYR A 102 -0.73 -9.19 -0.90
CA TYR A 102 0.56 -9.13 -0.22
C TYR A 102 0.42 -8.49 1.14
N LYS A 103 0.90 -9.17 2.17
CA LYS A 103 0.96 -8.62 3.52
C LYS A 103 2.37 -8.08 3.77
N ALA A 104 2.47 -6.81 4.12
CA ALA A 104 3.75 -6.21 4.49
C ALA A 104 4.31 -6.87 5.76
N THR A 105 5.63 -6.91 5.87
CA THR A 105 6.31 -7.55 7.01
C THR A 105 6.12 -6.77 8.31
N GLU A 106 5.84 -5.48 8.22
CA GLU A 106 5.67 -4.61 9.38
C GLU A 106 4.28 -4.02 9.41
N ASN A 107 3.70 -3.92 10.61
CA ASN A 107 2.43 -3.23 10.81
C ASN A 107 2.69 -1.73 10.92
N VAL A 108 1.68 -0.94 10.51
CA VAL A 108 1.67 0.50 10.77
C VAL A 108 1.15 0.72 12.17
N THR A 109 1.84 1.53 12.95
CA THR A 109 1.41 1.96 14.27
C THR A 109 0.99 3.42 14.21
N ILE A 110 -0.23 3.69 14.61
CA ILE A 110 -0.77 5.04 14.68
C ILE A 110 -0.75 5.50 16.14
N VAL A 111 -0.11 6.63 16.35
CA VAL A 111 -0.06 7.28 17.66
C VAL A 111 -0.79 8.61 17.58
N ILE A 112 -1.43 8.97 18.66
CA ILE A 112 -2.02 10.29 18.79
C ILE A 112 -0.98 11.15 19.49
N ALA A 113 -0.60 12.27 18.86
CA ALA A 113 0.30 13.22 19.52
C ALA A 113 -0.38 13.69 20.82
N PRO A 114 0.32 13.59 21.97
CA PRO A 114 -0.28 14.02 23.22
C PRO A 114 -0.60 15.50 23.14
N ALA A 115 -1.88 15.80 23.06
CA ALA A 115 -2.35 17.18 23.19
C ALA A 115 -2.46 17.46 24.68
N ILE A 116 -1.50 18.19 25.20
CA ILE A 116 -1.57 18.68 26.58
C ILE A 116 -2.10 20.10 26.50
N GLU A 117 -3.32 20.26 26.98
CA GLU A 117 -3.88 21.58 27.19
C GLU A 117 -3.57 21.98 28.62
N ILE A 118 -2.63 22.91 28.78
CA ILE A 118 -2.30 23.42 30.09
C ILE A 118 -3.11 24.70 30.28
N GLY A 119 -4.09 24.63 31.14
CA GLY A 119 -4.83 25.81 31.55
C GLY A 119 -3.96 26.76 32.38
N PRO A 120 -4.47 27.98 32.70
CA PRO A 120 -3.72 28.93 33.50
C PRO A 120 -3.35 28.30 34.85
N ILE A 121 -2.10 28.48 35.23
CA ILE A 121 -1.65 28.10 36.57
C ILE A 121 -2.04 29.21 37.53
N THR A 122 -2.89 28.84 38.48
CA THR A 122 -3.39 29.77 39.47
C THR A 122 -2.73 29.49 40.83
N TRP A 123 -2.23 30.53 41.45
CA TRP A 123 -1.63 30.38 42.76
C TRP A 123 -2.57 30.95 43.82
N ALA A 124 -2.79 30.17 44.82
CA ALA A 124 -3.58 30.63 45.98
C ALA A 124 -2.74 31.46 46.94
#